data_4ba22dd176935942ba9577dcf7154022
#
_entry.id   4ba22dd176935942ba9577dcf7154022
#
_cell.length_a   1.000
_cell.length_b   1.000
_cell.length_c   1.000
_cell.angle_alpha   90.00
_cell.angle_beta   90.00
_cell.angle_gamma   90.00
#
_symmetry.space_group_name_H-M   'P 1'
#
loop_
_entity.id
_entity.type
_entity.pdbx_description
1 polymer ?
#
loop_
_entity_poly.entity_id
_entity_poly.type
_entity_poly.pdbx_seq_one_letter_code
_entity_poly.pdbx_strand_id
1 'polypeptide(L)'
;MSEQIHQVAIIGGGVCGTALLYLLSEYSDVNDIVLIEKYDGVAKVNSHGRNNSQTLHCGDIETNYTLEKASKVKAAAEMVVNYTETLDSRDHIIFKYPKMVIGVGEKECRQLRERFTIFRDRFTSMQLLEKEDIARVEPSVVMMPNGEYRPEPCVALAVLDEYSAVDFNKLAESFVSQATKNAETTIDLKINSHVEEILHIDGVFHINTQDQSIKAKTVVVSAGGHSLLLAQQMGHGLEFSCLPVAGSFYFTPKVLNGKVYTVQNDKLPFAAVHGDPDVLIEGKTRFGPTALLLPLLERYNISTFFEFLKVLKLDRHVLKVFWDLFKVTDIRNYILKNFLFEVPGLRRWLFLKDARKIVPSLQLKDISFAKGFGGVRPQLIDKKKSVLMLGEAKINPGNGIVFNMTPSPGATSCLENAELDMRL
;
A
#
# COMPACT_ATOMS: atom_id res chain seq x y z
N MET A 1 -21.76 26.08 27.59
CA MET A 1 -21.09 26.14 26.30
C MET A 1 -21.80 25.14 25.42
N SER A 2 -22.32 25.53 24.26
CA SER A 2 -22.87 24.55 23.30
C SER A 2 -21.74 23.62 22.89
N GLU A 3 -21.95 22.31 23.02
CA GLU A 3 -20.98 21.32 22.53
C GLU A 3 -20.78 21.55 21.01
N GLN A 4 -19.52 21.68 20.60
CA GLN A 4 -19.16 21.86 19.20
C GLN A 4 -19.52 20.59 18.40
N ILE A 5 -20.23 20.77 17.29
CA ILE A 5 -20.53 19.69 16.34
C ILE A 5 -19.81 20.00 15.04
N HIS A 6 -18.77 19.25 14.72
CA HIS A 6 -18.03 19.38 13.47
C HIS A 6 -18.88 19.00 12.25
N GLN A 7 -18.61 19.62 11.11
CA GLN A 7 -19.27 19.23 9.86
C GLN A 7 -18.80 17.83 9.41
N VAL A 8 -17.49 17.61 9.45
CA VAL A 8 -16.87 16.35 9.04
C VAL A 8 -15.83 15.91 10.08
N ALA A 9 -15.89 14.63 10.46
CA ALA A 9 -14.83 13.98 11.21
C ALA A 9 -14.12 12.95 10.32
N ILE A 10 -12.80 13.02 10.28
CA ILE A 10 -11.93 12.06 9.58
C ILE A 10 -11.23 11.22 10.66
N ILE A 11 -11.42 9.90 10.64
CA ILE A 11 -10.77 9.00 11.59
C ILE A 11 -9.64 8.26 10.89
N GLY A 12 -8.40 8.54 11.30
CA GLY A 12 -7.17 8.00 10.75
C GLY A 12 -6.38 9.03 9.94
N GLY A 13 -5.22 9.42 10.47
CA GLY A 13 -4.27 10.36 9.89
C GLY A 13 -3.27 9.72 8.91
N GLY A 14 -3.63 8.60 8.28
CA GLY A 14 -2.86 8.02 7.17
C GLY A 14 -2.96 8.86 5.90
N VAL A 15 -2.22 8.50 4.84
CA VAL A 15 -2.19 9.25 3.58
C VAL A 15 -3.59 9.44 2.96
N CYS A 16 -4.51 8.48 3.14
CA CYS A 16 -5.88 8.61 2.62
C CYS A 16 -6.72 9.62 3.43
N GLY A 17 -6.66 9.58 4.76
CA GLY A 17 -7.39 10.53 5.60
C GLY A 17 -6.86 11.96 5.48
N THR A 18 -5.54 12.13 5.36
CA THR A 18 -4.92 13.44 5.16
C THR A 18 -5.18 13.99 3.75
N ALA A 19 -5.25 13.13 2.71
CA ALA A 19 -5.67 13.53 1.37
C ALA A 19 -7.12 14.04 1.37
N LEU A 20 -8.02 13.38 2.10
CA LEU A 20 -9.40 13.84 2.25
C LEU A 20 -9.46 15.19 2.99
N LEU A 21 -8.69 15.34 4.07
CA LEU A 21 -8.60 16.63 4.79
C LEU A 21 -8.21 17.75 3.83
N TYR A 22 -7.18 17.53 3.00
CA TYR A 22 -6.72 18.50 2.01
C TYR A 22 -7.82 18.83 0.99
N LEU A 23 -8.44 17.81 0.39
CA LEU A 23 -9.46 18.06 -0.64
C LEU A 23 -10.70 18.75 -0.07
N LEU A 24 -11.14 18.39 1.13
CA LEU A 24 -12.26 19.06 1.79
C LEU A 24 -11.94 20.55 2.08
N SER A 25 -10.73 20.84 2.55
CA SER A 25 -10.36 22.22 2.87
C SER A 25 -10.19 23.12 1.65
N GLU A 26 -9.72 22.57 0.53
CA GLU A 26 -9.38 23.37 -0.66
C GLU A 26 -10.49 23.40 -1.73
N TYR A 27 -11.33 22.36 -1.77
CA TYR A 27 -12.24 22.15 -2.91
C TYR A 27 -13.71 21.89 -2.51
N SER A 28 -14.08 22.17 -1.25
CA SER A 28 -15.46 22.04 -0.80
C SER A 28 -15.91 23.21 0.06
N ASP A 29 -17.22 23.29 0.32
CA ASP A 29 -17.82 24.27 1.24
C ASP A 29 -17.76 23.86 2.72
N VAL A 30 -17.02 22.77 3.03
CA VAL A 30 -16.84 22.31 4.41
C VAL A 30 -15.82 23.21 5.09
N ASN A 31 -16.22 23.88 6.16
CA ASN A 31 -15.39 24.85 6.87
C ASN A 31 -15.05 24.49 8.32
N ASP A 32 -15.49 23.30 8.80
CA ASP A 32 -15.20 22.81 10.15
C ASP A 32 -14.96 21.31 10.12
N ILE A 33 -13.67 20.91 10.22
CA ILE A 33 -13.20 19.54 10.06
C ILE A 33 -12.39 19.14 11.29
N VAL A 34 -12.66 17.94 11.84
CA VAL A 34 -11.77 17.31 12.81
C VAL A 34 -11.10 16.09 12.21
N LEU A 35 -9.76 16.01 12.33
CA LEU A 35 -9.00 14.79 12.01
C LEU A 35 -8.51 14.15 13.30
N ILE A 36 -8.84 12.87 13.50
CA ILE A 36 -8.58 12.12 14.73
C ILE A 36 -7.56 11.02 14.41
N GLU A 37 -6.40 11.08 15.06
CA GLU A 37 -5.31 10.11 14.88
C GLU A 37 -4.86 9.56 16.22
N LYS A 38 -4.70 8.24 16.32
CA LYS A 38 -4.34 7.57 17.58
C LYS A 38 -2.88 7.75 18.00
N TYR A 39 -2.00 8.07 17.06
CA TYR A 39 -0.58 8.31 17.31
C TYR A 39 -0.25 9.78 17.48
N ASP A 40 1.02 10.06 17.81
CA ASP A 40 1.58 11.39 18.05
C ASP A 40 1.78 12.24 16.78
N GLY A 41 1.28 11.77 15.64
CA GLY A 41 1.35 12.46 14.36
C GLY A 41 0.79 11.61 13.24
N VAL A 42 0.63 12.23 12.07
CA VAL A 42 0.08 11.58 10.88
C VAL A 42 1.04 10.57 10.26
N ALA A 43 0.52 9.61 9.51
CA ALA A 43 1.25 8.64 8.70
C ALA A 43 2.25 7.74 9.47
N LYS A 44 2.02 7.44 10.74
CA LYS A 44 2.96 6.67 11.59
C LYS A 44 2.93 5.16 11.35
N VAL A 45 1.89 4.61 10.73
CA VAL A 45 1.73 3.16 10.51
C VAL A 45 1.99 2.81 9.04
N ASN A 46 0.99 2.37 8.28
CA ASN A 46 1.19 1.86 6.91
C ASN A 46 1.67 2.92 5.91
N SER A 47 1.32 4.19 6.11
CA SER A 47 1.77 5.30 5.27
C SER A 47 3.22 5.73 5.55
N HIS A 48 3.82 5.33 6.67
CA HIS A 48 5.23 5.61 6.93
C HIS A 48 6.13 4.84 5.96
N GLY A 49 7.11 5.50 5.34
CA GLY A 49 7.97 4.92 4.30
C GLY A 49 8.74 3.64 4.70
N ARG A 50 8.88 3.35 6.00
CA ARG A 50 9.39 2.06 6.49
C ARG A 50 8.42 0.91 6.27
N ASN A 51 7.12 1.18 6.20
CA ASN A 51 6.07 0.18 6.29
C ASN A 51 5.39 -0.12 4.94
N ASN A 52 5.82 0.53 3.87
CA ASN A 52 5.32 0.33 2.50
C ASN A 52 6.48 0.23 1.50
N SER A 53 6.17 -0.04 0.24
CA SER A 53 7.17 -0.17 -0.83
C SER A 53 7.65 1.16 -1.40
N GLN A 54 7.20 2.29 -0.89
CA GLN A 54 7.52 3.63 -1.42
C GLN A 54 7.27 3.74 -2.94
N THR A 55 6.32 2.96 -3.45
CA THR A 55 6.04 2.89 -4.89
C THR A 55 4.85 3.75 -5.24
N LEU A 56 5.05 4.64 -6.21
CA LEU A 56 3.96 5.21 -6.98
C LEU A 56 3.61 4.20 -8.08
N HIS A 57 2.48 3.52 -7.91
CA HIS A 57 2.00 2.54 -8.87
C HIS A 57 1.41 3.27 -10.08
N CYS A 58 1.99 3.06 -11.26
CA CYS A 58 1.53 3.73 -12.49
C CYS A 58 0.78 2.78 -13.44
N GLY A 59 0.61 1.50 -13.06
CA GLY A 59 -0.13 0.53 -13.85
C GLY A 59 0.61 -0.09 -15.02
N ASP A 60 1.77 0.43 -15.36
CA ASP A 60 2.57 0.03 -16.53
C ASP A 60 3.32 -1.30 -16.30
N ILE A 61 4.05 -1.42 -15.20
CA ILE A 61 4.89 -2.58 -14.90
C ILE A 61 4.21 -3.64 -14.00
N GLU A 62 3.03 -3.39 -13.48
CA GLU A 62 2.25 -4.32 -12.66
C GLU A 62 1.60 -5.39 -13.55
N THR A 63 2.23 -6.56 -13.66
CA THR A 63 1.85 -7.60 -14.62
C THR A 63 0.52 -8.28 -14.35
N ASN A 64 -0.05 -8.14 -13.17
CA ASN A 64 -1.35 -8.66 -12.79
C ASN A 64 -2.53 -7.70 -13.06
N TYR A 65 -2.27 -6.52 -13.63
CA TYR A 65 -3.33 -5.57 -13.97
C TYR A 65 -3.82 -5.78 -15.42
N THR A 66 -5.14 -5.71 -15.59
CA THR A 66 -5.74 -5.51 -16.91
C THR A 66 -5.42 -4.11 -17.43
N LEU A 67 -5.55 -3.88 -18.73
CA LEU A 67 -5.32 -2.55 -19.30
C LEU A 67 -6.24 -1.48 -18.69
N GLU A 68 -7.50 -1.83 -18.42
CA GLU A 68 -8.46 -0.94 -17.77
C GLU A 68 -8.01 -0.56 -16.35
N LYS A 69 -7.68 -1.56 -15.52
CA LYS A 69 -7.17 -1.32 -14.17
C LYS A 69 -5.87 -0.52 -14.17
N ALA A 70 -4.96 -0.84 -15.07
CA ALA A 70 -3.70 -0.13 -15.24
C ALA A 70 -3.92 1.34 -15.61
N SER A 71 -4.85 1.63 -16.53
CA SER A 71 -5.20 3.01 -16.92
C SER A 71 -5.82 3.80 -15.76
N LYS A 72 -6.66 3.17 -14.96
CA LYS A 72 -7.24 3.79 -13.76
C LYS A 72 -6.16 4.13 -12.72
N VAL A 73 -5.27 3.18 -12.43
CA VAL A 73 -4.17 3.39 -11.49
C VAL A 73 -3.21 4.46 -11.98
N LYS A 74 -2.95 4.57 -13.31
CA LYS A 74 -2.16 5.64 -13.88
C LYS A 74 -2.78 7.01 -13.61
N ALA A 75 -4.08 7.15 -13.86
CA ALA A 75 -4.78 8.41 -13.60
C ALA A 75 -4.70 8.82 -12.12
N ALA A 76 -4.86 7.86 -11.20
CA ALA A 76 -4.70 8.12 -9.76
C ALA A 76 -3.26 8.54 -9.40
N ALA A 77 -2.25 7.92 -10.01
CA ALA A 77 -0.85 8.32 -9.83
C ALA A 77 -0.58 9.74 -10.36
N GLU A 78 -1.15 10.10 -11.49
CA GLU A 78 -1.05 11.44 -12.08
C GLU A 78 -1.64 12.51 -11.15
N MET A 79 -2.71 12.23 -10.40
CA MET A 79 -3.23 13.16 -9.37
C MET A 79 -2.19 13.44 -8.29
N VAL A 80 -1.45 12.43 -7.83
CA VAL A 80 -0.36 12.62 -6.84
C VAL A 80 0.78 13.43 -7.45
N VAL A 81 1.19 13.13 -8.69
CA VAL A 81 2.23 13.91 -9.39
C VAL A 81 1.82 15.37 -9.51
N ASN A 82 0.64 15.64 -10.05
CA ASN A 82 0.12 17.01 -10.26
C ASN A 82 0.02 17.78 -8.93
N TYR A 83 -0.43 17.13 -7.87
CA TYR A 83 -0.44 17.75 -6.53
C TYR A 83 0.99 18.12 -6.09
N THR A 84 1.94 17.21 -6.22
CA THR A 84 3.32 17.47 -5.77
C THR A 84 4.01 18.55 -6.60
N GLU A 85 3.59 18.79 -7.85
CA GLU A 85 4.11 19.87 -8.68
C GLU A 85 3.74 21.27 -8.17
N THR A 86 2.70 21.36 -7.33
CA THR A 86 2.32 22.62 -6.68
C THR A 86 3.15 22.95 -5.44
N LEU A 87 4.04 22.03 -5.01
CA LEU A 87 4.78 22.15 -3.76
C LEU A 87 6.25 22.53 -3.98
N ASP A 88 6.76 23.49 -3.21
CA ASP A 88 8.20 23.81 -3.17
C ASP A 88 9.05 22.65 -2.65
N SER A 89 8.47 21.79 -1.81
CA SER A 89 9.13 20.62 -1.19
C SER A 89 9.07 19.34 -2.02
N ARG A 90 8.64 19.40 -3.28
CA ARG A 90 8.42 18.25 -4.16
C ARG A 90 9.56 17.24 -4.16
N ASP A 91 10.79 17.70 -4.28
CA ASP A 91 11.99 16.84 -4.42
C ASP A 91 12.30 16.00 -3.17
N HIS A 92 11.61 16.25 -2.06
CA HIS A 92 11.68 15.42 -0.84
C HIS A 92 10.49 14.49 -0.65
N ILE A 93 9.48 14.56 -1.53
CA ILE A 93 8.24 13.80 -1.45
C ILE A 93 8.17 12.74 -2.55
N ILE A 94 8.48 13.13 -3.80
CA ILE A 94 8.35 12.28 -4.97
C ILE A 94 9.68 12.18 -5.72
N PHE A 95 9.99 10.98 -6.23
CA PHE A 95 11.30 10.69 -6.81
C PHE A 95 11.15 10.03 -8.17
N LYS A 96 12.02 10.46 -9.11
CA LYS A 96 12.17 9.83 -10.42
C LYS A 96 13.24 8.73 -10.33
N TYR A 97 12.82 7.50 -10.49
CA TYR A 97 13.70 6.36 -10.69
C TYR A 97 13.27 5.59 -11.93
N PRO A 98 14.18 5.08 -12.76
CA PRO A 98 13.82 4.09 -13.76
C PRO A 98 13.05 2.96 -13.10
N LYS A 99 11.99 2.49 -13.74
CA LYS A 99 11.22 1.34 -13.24
C LYS A 99 11.10 0.30 -14.34
N MET A 100 11.19 -0.97 -13.96
CA MET A 100 11.02 -2.08 -14.88
C MET A 100 10.43 -3.31 -14.22
N VAL A 101 9.76 -4.13 -14.99
CA VAL A 101 9.45 -5.52 -14.64
C VAL A 101 10.28 -6.43 -15.53
N ILE A 102 11.01 -7.36 -14.91
CA ILE A 102 11.87 -8.32 -15.62
C ILE A 102 11.16 -9.65 -15.80
N GLY A 103 11.23 -10.19 -17.00
CA GLY A 103 10.94 -11.58 -17.30
C GLY A 103 12.24 -12.38 -17.40
N VAL A 104 12.31 -13.48 -16.66
CA VAL A 104 13.47 -14.37 -16.63
C VAL A 104 13.05 -15.75 -17.07
N GLY A 105 13.67 -16.25 -18.12
CA GLY A 105 13.32 -17.50 -18.81
C GLY A 105 12.23 -17.30 -19.87
N GLU A 106 12.14 -18.25 -20.80
CA GLU A 106 11.32 -18.16 -22.00
C GLU A 106 9.84 -17.83 -21.74
N LYS A 107 9.25 -18.40 -20.69
CA LYS A 107 7.84 -18.20 -20.36
C LYS A 107 7.56 -16.75 -19.99
N GLU A 108 8.32 -16.19 -19.07
CA GLU A 108 8.11 -14.82 -18.59
C GLU A 108 8.47 -13.80 -19.68
N CYS A 109 9.51 -14.05 -20.46
CA CYS A 109 9.88 -13.22 -21.61
C CYS A 109 8.73 -13.13 -22.63
N ARG A 110 8.08 -14.25 -22.93
CA ARG A 110 6.91 -14.28 -23.83
C ARG A 110 5.75 -13.48 -23.25
N GLN A 111 5.42 -13.68 -21.98
CA GLN A 111 4.36 -12.93 -21.30
C GLN A 111 4.59 -11.41 -21.37
N LEU A 112 5.83 -10.94 -21.15
CA LEU A 112 6.11 -9.51 -21.24
C LEU A 112 6.03 -8.97 -22.66
N ARG A 113 6.47 -9.71 -23.67
CA ARG A 113 6.32 -9.30 -25.08
C ARG A 113 4.84 -9.20 -25.49
N GLU A 114 4.02 -10.16 -25.08
CA GLU A 114 2.57 -10.12 -25.30
C GLU A 114 1.93 -8.92 -24.59
N ARG A 115 2.31 -8.69 -23.34
CA ARG A 115 1.84 -7.51 -22.57
C ARG A 115 2.24 -6.21 -23.25
N PHE A 116 3.47 -6.08 -23.72
CA PHE A 116 3.93 -4.90 -24.44
C PHE A 116 3.04 -4.58 -25.64
N THR A 117 2.72 -5.58 -26.44
CA THR A 117 1.86 -5.42 -27.61
C THR A 117 0.47 -4.86 -27.25
N ILE A 118 -0.07 -5.27 -26.09
CA ILE A 118 -1.41 -4.83 -25.63
C ILE A 118 -1.35 -3.42 -25.01
N PHE A 119 -0.26 -3.09 -24.31
CA PHE A 119 -0.19 -1.90 -23.44
C PHE A 119 0.46 -0.68 -24.09
N ARG A 120 1.33 -0.86 -25.10
CA ARG A 120 2.18 0.21 -25.67
C ARG A 120 1.41 1.42 -26.20
N ASP A 121 0.21 1.22 -26.74
CA ASP A 121 -0.58 2.32 -27.31
C ASP A 121 -1.19 3.22 -26.23
N ARG A 122 -1.41 2.68 -25.05
CA ARG A 122 -1.90 3.42 -23.87
C ARG A 122 -0.77 3.97 -22.98
N PHE A 123 0.32 3.21 -22.89
CA PHE A 123 1.51 3.53 -22.10
C PHE A 123 2.68 3.84 -23.02
N THR A 124 2.63 5.01 -23.65
CA THR A 124 3.58 5.40 -24.72
C THR A 124 5.03 5.54 -24.24
N SER A 125 5.24 5.81 -22.93
CA SER A 125 6.58 5.82 -22.32
C SER A 125 7.17 4.43 -22.06
N MET A 126 6.34 3.36 -22.19
CA MET A 126 6.78 1.99 -21.95
C MET A 126 7.68 1.50 -23.08
N GLN A 127 8.79 0.89 -22.73
CA GLN A 127 9.77 0.31 -23.63
C GLN A 127 9.93 -1.17 -23.36
N LEU A 128 10.12 -1.95 -24.41
CA LEU A 128 10.55 -3.35 -24.32
C LEU A 128 12.07 -3.38 -24.48
N LEU A 129 12.77 -3.77 -23.40
CA LEU A 129 14.22 -3.82 -23.34
C LEU A 129 14.70 -5.26 -23.48
N GLU A 130 15.66 -5.49 -24.39
CA GLU A 130 16.44 -6.72 -24.47
C GLU A 130 17.58 -6.70 -23.44
N LYS A 131 18.27 -7.81 -23.28
CA LYS A 131 19.30 -8.00 -22.25
C LYS A 131 20.40 -6.92 -22.29
N GLU A 132 20.83 -6.52 -23.48
CA GLU A 132 21.85 -5.49 -23.70
C GLU A 132 21.34 -4.09 -23.30
N ASP A 133 20.07 -3.82 -23.51
CA ASP A 133 19.45 -2.54 -23.10
C ASP A 133 19.24 -2.51 -21.59
N ILE A 134 18.83 -3.63 -21.00
CA ILE A 134 18.73 -3.76 -19.54
C ILE A 134 20.11 -3.50 -18.91
N ALA A 135 21.20 -4.01 -19.51
CA ALA A 135 22.56 -3.82 -18.99
C ALA A 135 22.99 -2.34 -18.94
N ARG A 136 22.45 -1.48 -19.83
CA ARG A 136 22.74 -0.05 -19.83
C ARG A 136 21.99 0.69 -18.71
N VAL A 137 20.81 0.25 -18.36
CA VAL A 137 19.96 0.89 -17.33
C VAL A 137 20.21 0.30 -15.95
N GLU A 138 20.20 -1.03 -15.85
CA GLU A 138 20.32 -1.81 -14.62
C GLU A 138 21.31 -2.99 -14.82
N PRO A 139 22.60 -2.72 -14.89
CA PRO A 139 23.62 -3.76 -15.16
C PRO A 139 23.55 -4.93 -14.18
N SER A 140 23.27 -4.66 -12.91
CA SER A 140 23.19 -5.70 -11.86
C SER A 140 22.08 -6.73 -12.08
N VAL A 141 21.11 -6.45 -12.94
CA VAL A 141 20.01 -7.37 -13.26
C VAL A 141 20.43 -8.48 -14.20
N VAL A 142 21.38 -8.19 -15.09
CA VAL A 142 21.78 -9.12 -16.15
C VAL A 142 23.25 -9.55 -16.07
N MET A 143 24.11 -8.83 -15.32
CA MET A 143 25.52 -9.13 -15.21
C MET A 143 25.82 -10.10 -14.07
N MET A 144 26.60 -11.13 -14.37
CA MET A 144 27.13 -12.08 -13.40
C MET A 144 28.45 -11.57 -12.78
N PRO A 145 28.92 -12.12 -11.65
CA PRO A 145 30.16 -11.69 -11.00
C PRO A 145 31.41 -11.82 -11.88
N ASN A 146 31.38 -12.71 -12.88
CA ASN A 146 32.49 -12.92 -13.85
C ASN A 146 32.49 -11.91 -15.01
N GLY A 147 31.54 -10.94 -15.02
CA GLY A 147 31.41 -9.94 -16.07
C GLY A 147 30.64 -10.41 -17.32
N GLU A 148 30.12 -11.62 -17.31
CA GLU A 148 29.29 -12.15 -18.39
C GLU A 148 27.82 -11.89 -18.12
N TYR A 149 27.00 -11.97 -19.16
CA TYR A 149 25.53 -11.94 -18.99
C TYR A 149 25.02 -13.23 -18.33
N ARG A 150 23.95 -13.11 -17.54
CA ARG A 150 23.22 -14.28 -17.04
C ARG A 150 22.78 -15.18 -18.20
N PRO A 151 22.84 -16.51 -18.02
CA PRO A 151 22.55 -17.45 -19.13
C PRO A 151 21.08 -17.44 -19.54
N GLU A 152 20.16 -17.18 -18.58
CA GLU A 152 18.74 -17.23 -18.86
C GLU A 152 18.31 -16.11 -19.84
N PRO A 153 17.37 -16.38 -20.77
CA PRO A 153 16.69 -15.33 -21.52
C PRO A 153 16.10 -14.28 -20.55
N CYS A 154 16.28 -13.01 -20.90
CA CYS A 154 15.79 -11.92 -20.05
C CYS A 154 15.32 -10.76 -20.92
N VAL A 155 14.12 -10.27 -20.66
CA VAL A 155 13.55 -9.03 -21.22
C VAL A 155 12.94 -8.19 -20.09
N ALA A 156 12.76 -6.90 -20.34
CA ALA A 156 12.03 -6.04 -19.41
C ALA A 156 11.00 -5.17 -20.11
N LEU A 157 9.90 -4.90 -19.44
CA LEU A 157 9.08 -3.72 -19.73
C LEU A 157 9.53 -2.61 -18.79
N ALA A 158 9.93 -1.46 -19.34
CA ALA A 158 10.53 -0.39 -18.58
C ALA A 158 9.92 0.96 -18.92
N VAL A 159 9.92 1.86 -17.92
CA VAL A 159 9.67 3.30 -18.06
C VAL A 159 10.80 4.02 -17.36
N LEU A 160 11.55 4.84 -18.10
CA LEU A 160 12.87 5.30 -17.66
C LEU A 160 12.85 6.72 -17.04
N ASP A 161 11.90 7.56 -17.41
CA ASP A 161 11.84 8.97 -16.99
C ASP A 161 10.42 9.36 -16.51
N GLU A 162 9.93 8.68 -15.49
CA GLU A 162 8.69 9.06 -14.80
C GLU A 162 8.89 9.01 -13.28
N TYR A 163 8.03 9.70 -12.53
CA TYR A 163 7.98 9.54 -11.09
C TYR A 163 7.54 8.12 -10.74
N SER A 164 8.25 7.47 -9.86
CA SER A 164 8.05 6.05 -9.52
C SER A 164 8.11 5.75 -8.03
N ALA A 165 8.60 6.69 -7.23
CA ALA A 165 8.67 6.51 -5.78
C ALA A 165 8.13 7.73 -5.03
N VAL A 166 7.54 7.48 -3.86
CA VAL A 166 6.95 8.50 -2.97
C VAL A 166 7.26 8.19 -1.52
N ASP A 167 7.68 9.19 -0.77
CA ASP A 167 7.62 9.18 0.68
C ASP A 167 6.19 9.56 1.11
N PHE A 168 5.35 8.55 1.33
CA PHE A 168 3.94 8.74 1.69
C PHE A 168 3.74 9.38 3.07
N ASN A 169 4.75 9.34 3.94
CA ASN A 169 4.70 10.08 5.19
C ASN A 169 4.81 11.59 4.93
N LYS A 170 5.81 12.01 4.15
CA LYS A 170 5.96 13.41 3.78
C LYS A 170 4.81 13.92 2.91
N LEU A 171 4.25 13.06 2.05
CA LEU A 171 3.06 13.39 1.28
C LEU A 171 1.86 13.66 2.22
N ALA A 172 1.64 12.80 3.22
CA ALA A 172 0.57 13.01 4.20
C ALA A 172 0.77 14.28 5.05
N GLU A 173 2.00 14.54 5.48
CA GLU A 173 2.36 15.77 6.19
C GLU A 173 2.13 17.02 5.33
N SER A 174 2.42 16.94 4.02
CA SER A 174 2.17 18.04 3.08
C SER A 174 0.67 18.34 2.91
N PHE A 175 -0.18 17.30 2.86
CA PHE A 175 -1.63 17.47 2.81
C PHE A 175 -2.15 18.24 4.03
N VAL A 176 -1.71 17.85 5.23
CA VAL A 176 -2.08 18.58 6.46
C VAL A 176 -1.57 20.01 6.41
N SER A 177 -0.32 20.22 5.99
CA SER A 177 0.29 21.56 5.90
C SER A 177 -0.44 22.46 4.90
N GLN A 178 -0.88 21.94 3.76
CA GLN A 178 -1.66 22.75 2.81
C GLN A 178 -3.05 23.05 3.35
N ALA A 179 -3.77 22.02 3.87
CA ALA A 179 -5.10 22.20 4.43
C ALA A 179 -5.13 23.27 5.54
N THR A 180 -4.12 23.28 6.42
CA THR A 180 -4.06 24.26 7.54
C THR A 180 -3.69 25.68 7.11
N LYS A 181 -3.25 25.90 5.86
CA LYS A 181 -3.02 27.25 5.33
C LYS A 181 -4.32 27.93 4.88
N ASN A 182 -5.36 27.17 4.60
CA ASN A 182 -6.65 27.73 4.21
C ASN A 182 -7.31 28.39 5.42
N ALA A 183 -7.39 29.71 5.40
CA ALA A 183 -7.96 30.50 6.50
C ALA A 183 -9.49 30.43 6.61
N GLU A 184 -10.17 29.89 5.59
CA GLU A 184 -11.61 29.77 5.56
C GLU A 184 -12.09 28.47 6.24
N THR A 185 -11.18 27.51 6.47
CA THR A 185 -11.49 26.21 7.06
C THR A 185 -10.87 26.07 8.44
N THR A 186 -11.71 25.82 9.45
CA THR A 186 -11.27 25.45 10.80
C THR A 186 -10.92 23.97 10.83
N ILE A 187 -9.66 23.66 11.15
CA ILE A 187 -9.17 22.30 11.24
C ILE A 187 -8.76 22.01 12.68
N ASP A 188 -9.39 21.01 13.28
CA ASP A 188 -9.03 20.49 14.61
C ASP A 188 -8.26 19.18 14.44
N LEU A 189 -6.97 19.16 14.81
CA LEU A 189 -6.12 17.98 14.73
C LEU A 189 -6.04 17.30 16.11
N LYS A 190 -6.73 16.21 16.30
CA LYS A 190 -6.73 15.38 17.51
C LYS A 190 -5.74 14.22 17.35
N ILE A 191 -4.48 14.47 17.64
CA ILE A 191 -3.45 13.41 17.74
C ILE A 191 -3.48 12.75 19.12
N ASN A 192 -2.83 11.58 19.26
CA ASN A 192 -2.88 10.74 20.46
C ASN A 192 -4.31 10.41 20.92
N SER A 193 -5.25 10.35 19.97
CA SER A 193 -6.68 10.19 20.24
C SER A 193 -7.18 8.90 19.62
N HIS A 194 -7.18 7.81 20.38
CA HIS A 194 -7.65 6.50 19.93
C HIS A 194 -9.18 6.46 19.99
N VAL A 195 -9.83 6.27 18.84
CA VAL A 195 -11.28 6.08 18.75
C VAL A 195 -11.62 4.66 19.19
N GLU A 196 -12.42 4.54 20.23
CA GLU A 196 -12.87 3.25 20.78
C GLU A 196 -14.24 2.84 20.23
N GLU A 197 -15.12 3.81 20.00
CA GLU A 197 -16.50 3.57 19.59
C GLU A 197 -17.07 4.77 18.82
N ILE A 198 -17.99 4.48 17.90
CA ILE A 198 -18.77 5.48 17.16
C ILE A 198 -20.25 5.17 17.37
N LEU A 199 -21.01 6.13 17.90
CA LEU A 199 -22.46 6.04 18.07
C LEU A 199 -23.15 7.04 17.16
N HIS A 200 -24.33 6.68 16.61
CA HIS A 200 -25.15 7.60 15.83
C HIS A 200 -26.43 7.88 16.62
N ILE A 201 -26.57 9.10 17.14
CA ILE A 201 -27.66 9.50 18.05
C ILE A 201 -28.26 10.80 17.52
N ASP A 202 -29.56 10.80 17.28
CA ASP A 202 -30.33 11.97 16.83
C ASP A 202 -29.73 12.69 15.61
N GLY A 203 -29.20 11.92 14.66
CA GLY A 203 -28.58 12.42 13.42
C GLY A 203 -27.17 12.99 13.58
N VAL A 204 -26.53 12.80 14.73
CA VAL A 204 -25.17 13.22 15.02
C VAL A 204 -24.32 12.01 15.41
N PHE A 205 -23.10 11.94 14.89
CA PHE A 205 -22.13 10.93 15.29
C PHE A 205 -21.39 11.38 16.54
N HIS A 206 -21.38 10.51 17.56
CA HIS A 206 -20.59 10.65 18.77
C HIS A 206 -19.39 9.71 18.65
N ILE A 207 -18.22 10.28 18.54
CA ILE A 207 -16.95 9.58 18.36
C ILE A 207 -16.24 9.58 19.71
N ASN A 208 -16.30 8.44 20.39
CA ASN A 208 -15.75 8.29 21.74
C ASN A 208 -14.28 7.89 21.66
N THR A 209 -13.43 8.70 22.28
CA THR A 209 -12.02 8.39 22.52
C THR A 209 -11.81 8.11 24.03
N GLN A 210 -10.60 7.76 24.41
CA GLN A 210 -10.30 7.54 25.85
C GLN A 210 -10.58 8.76 26.73
N ASP A 211 -10.41 9.98 26.18
CA ASP A 211 -10.42 11.21 26.98
C ASP A 211 -11.66 12.08 26.72
N GLN A 212 -12.33 11.95 25.58
CA GLN A 212 -13.42 12.84 25.18
C GLN A 212 -14.39 12.19 24.18
N SER A 213 -15.57 12.79 24.04
CA SER A 213 -16.51 12.50 22.97
C SER A 213 -16.52 13.66 21.97
N ILE A 214 -16.24 13.38 20.70
CA ILE A 214 -16.23 14.34 19.60
C ILE A 214 -17.50 14.15 18.79
N LYS A 215 -18.16 15.24 18.42
CA LYS A 215 -19.43 15.19 17.67
C LYS A 215 -19.24 15.67 16.24
N ALA A 216 -19.82 14.95 15.28
CA ALA A 216 -19.78 15.34 13.87
C ALA A 216 -21.08 14.97 13.14
N LYS A 217 -21.39 15.70 12.04
CA LYS A 217 -22.51 15.41 11.16
C LYS A 217 -22.21 14.30 10.17
N THR A 218 -20.97 14.24 9.71
CA THR A 218 -20.47 13.25 8.74
C THR A 218 -19.16 12.65 9.23
N VAL A 219 -18.94 11.36 8.98
CA VAL A 219 -17.74 10.65 9.42
C VAL A 219 -17.12 9.85 8.27
N VAL A 220 -15.84 10.01 8.04
CA VAL A 220 -15.07 9.16 7.13
C VAL A 220 -13.97 8.44 7.89
N VAL A 221 -14.03 7.11 7.88
CA VAL A 221 -13.09 6.25 8.59
C VAL A 221 -12.05 5.71 7.62
N SER A 222 -10.81 6.19 7.73
CA SER A 222 -9.65 5.80 6.93
C SER A 222 -8.55 5.20 7.81
N ALA A 223 -8.93 4.33 8.75
CA ALA A 223 -8.09 3.78 9.82
C ALA A 223 -7.43 2.42 9.44
N GLY A 224 -7.25 2.14 8.15
CA GLY A 224 -6.64 0.89 7.67
C GLY A 224 -7.42 -0.34 8.12
N GLY A 225 -6.75 -1.31 8.77
CA GLY A 225 -7.42 -2.51 9.27
C GLY A 225 -8.47 -2.27 10.36
N HIS A 226 -8.38 -1.15 11.08
CA HIS A 226 -9.34 -0.76 12.11
C HIS A 226 -10.64 -0.19 11.52
N SER A 227 -10.66 0.23 10.25
CA SER A 227 -11.89 0.70 9.59
C SER A 227 -12.98 -0.37 9.62
N LEU A 228 -12.64 -1.64 9.34
CA LEU A 228 -13.60 -2.74 9.41
C LEU A 228 -14.03 -3.03 10.86
N LEU A 229 -13.13 -2.90 11.84
CA LEU A 229 -13.46 -3.07 13.25
C LEU A 229 -14.55 -2.07 13.69
N LEU A 230 -14.32 -0.79 13.40
CA LEU A 230 -15.29 0.28 13.72
C LEU A 230 -16.61 0.10 12.96
N ALA A 231 -16.57 -0.28 11.69
CA ALA A 231 -17.76 -0.61 10.92
C ALA A 231 -18.58 -1.73 11.59
N GLN A 232 -17.91 -2.81 11.99
CA GLN A 232 -18.56 -3.96 12.62
C GLN A 232 -19.11 -3.68 14.01
N GLN A 233 -18.51 -2.77 14.77
CA GLN A 233 -19.06 -2.28 16.05
C GLN A 233 -20.39 -1.56 15.85
N MET A 234 -20.52 -0.80 14.76
CA MET A 234 -21.74 -0.12 14.37
C MET A 234 -22.77 -1.03 13.64
N GLY A 235 -22.50 -2.32 13.49
CA GLY A 235 -23.38 -3.27 12.81
C GLY A 235 -23.23 -3.30 11.28
N HIS A 236 -22.25 -2.61 10.70
CA HIS A 236 -21.97 -2.57 9.26
C HIS A 236 -20.82 -3.51 8.87
N GLY A 237 -20.79 -3.95 7.60
CA GLY A 237 -19.69 -4.81 7.09
C GLY A 237 -19.59 -6.18 7.76
N LEU A 238 -20.68 -6.70 8.34
CA LEU A 238 -20.71 -8.01 9.02
C LEU A 238 -20.49 -9.18 8.06
N GLU A 239 -20.74 -8.97 6.77
CA GLU A 239 -20.45 -9.89 5.68
C GLU A 239 -18.96 -10.00 5.33
N PHE A 240 -18.13 -9.12 5.88
CA PHE A 240 -16.69 -9.15 5.67
C PHE A 240 -15.94 -9.70 6.88
N SER A 241 -14.75 -10.20 6.62
CA SER A 241 -13.70 -10.54 7.59
C SER A 241 -12.37 -9.99 7.09
N CYS A 242 -11.36 -9.95 7.92
CA CYS A 242 -10.05 -9.42 7.56
C CYS A 242 -8.99 -10.53 7.63
N LEU A 243 -8.19 -10.65 6.57
CA LEU A 243 -6.96 -11.44 6.52
C LEU A 243 -5.76 -10.48 6.46
N PRO A 244 -5.08 -10.21 7.58
CA PRO A 244 -3.92 -9.32 7.57
C PRO A 244 -2.72 -10.01 6.91
N VAL A 245 -2.16 -9.36 5.88
CA VAL A 245 -0.95 -9.82 5.18
C VAL A 245 0.17 -8.84 5.47
N ALA A 246 1.15 -9.28 6.25
CA ALA A 246 2.31 -8.49 6.62
C ALA A 246 3.44 -8.63 5.59
N GLY A 247 4.11 -7.53 5.28
CA GLY A 247 5.31 -7.54 4.45
C GLY A 247 6.57 -7.26 5.27
N SER A 248 7.65 -7.96 5.01
CA SER A 248 9.00 -7.65 5.49
C SER A 248 9.90 -7.27 4.34
N PHE A 249 10.95 -6.53 4.67
CA PHE A 249 11.96 -6.10 3.71
C PHE A 249 13.37 -6.57 4.10
N TYR A 250 14.23 -6.55 3.10
CA TYR A 250 15.66 -6.84 3.24
C TYR A 250 16.48 -5.73 2.59
N PHE A 251 17.57 -5.36 3.20
CA PHE A 251 18.50 -4.37 2.67
C PHE A 251 19.76 -5.02 2.09
N THR A 252 20.24 -4.38 1.02
CA THR A 252 21.60 -4.58 0.49
C THR A 252 22.31 -3.22 0.40
N PRO A 253 23.63 -3.16 0.17
CA PRO A 253 24.24 -1.97 -0.42
C PRO A 253 23.50 -1.57 -1.70
N LYS A 254 23.66 -0.33 -2.17
CA LYS A 254 23.04 0.10 -3.43
C LYS A 254 23.50 -0.79 -4.59
N VAL A 255 22.61 -1.61 -5.10
CA VAL A 255 22.84 -2.52 -6.23
C VAL A 255 21.92 -2.25 -7.42
N LEU A 256 20.88 -1.45 -7.23
CA LEU A 256 19.95 -1.03 -8.28
C LEU A 256 19.93 0.50 -8.41
N ASN A 257 19.78 0.96 -9.64
CA ASN A 257 19.60 2.38 -9.97
C ASN A 257 18.14 2.79 -9.86
N GLY A 258 17.23 1.86 -10.11
CA GLY A 258 15.79 2.07 -10.13
C GLY A 258 15.00 0.92 -9.53
N LYS A 259 13.72 0.88 -9.82
CA LYS A 259 12.78 -0.13 -9.32
C LYS A 259 12.73 -1.32 -10.27
N VAL A 260 13.01 -2.51 -9.76
CA VAL A 260 12.99 -3.74 -10.55
C VAL A 260 12.03 -4.75 -9.94
N TYR A 261 10.97 -5.04 -10.68
CA TYR A 261 9.91 -5.97 -10.32
C TYR A 261 10.11 -7.32 -11.00
N THR A 262 9.69 -8.39 -10.38
CA THR A 262 9.54 -9.69 -11.05
C THR A 262 8.12 -9.86 -11.58
N VAL A 263 7.94 -10.67 -12.63
CA VAL A 263 6.62 -11.04 -13.14
C VAL A 263 5.80 -11.67 -12.01
N GLN A 264 4.59 -11.17 -11.81
CA GLN A 264 3.66 -11.69 -10.81
C GLN A 264 3.13 -13.06 -11.23
N ASN A 265 3.03 -13.96 -10.28
CA ASN A 265 2.37 -15.24 -10.51
C ASN A 265 0.85 -15.05 -10.37
N ASP A 266 0.10 -15.31 -11.45
CA ASP A 266 -1.37 -15.13 -11.52
C ASP A 266 -2.13 -15.96 -10.46
N LYS A 267 -1.53 -17.05 -9.97
CA LYS A 267 -2.13 -17.90 -8.94
C LYS A 267 -1.96 -17.37 -7.52
N LEU A 268 -1.09 -16.37 -7.32
CA LEU A 268 -0.78 -15.83 -6.01
C LEU A 268 -1.45 -14.47 -5.81
N PRO A 269 -2.29 -14.31 -4.79
CA PRO A 269 -2.99 -13.04 -4.53
C PRO A 269 -2.10 -11.99 -3.86
N PHE A 270 -0.78 -12.16 -3.90
CA PHE A 270 0.17 -11.33 -3.16
C PHE A 270 1.19 -10.69 -4.10
N ALA A 271 1.74 -9.53 -3.68
CA ALA A 271 2.72 -8.80 -4.48
C ALA A 271 3.97 -9.65 -4.78
N ALA A 272 4.49 -9.51 -6.00
CA ALA A 272 5.78 -10.07 -6.38
C ALA A 272 6.92 -9.36 -5.63
N VAL A 273 8.02 -10.08 -5.42
CA VAL A 273 9.25 -9.49 -4.87
C VAL A 273 9.81 -8.49 -5.88
N HIS A 274 10.22 -7.35 -5.39
CA HIS A 274 10.90 -6.31 -6.16
C HIS A 274 12.11 -5.77 -5.38
N GLY A 275 13.00 -5.08 -6.08
CA GLY A 275 14.11 -4.35 -5.50
C GLY A 275 14.00 -2.87 -5.85
N ASP A 276 14.22 -1.99 -4.86
CA ASP A 276 14.05 -0.54 -5.00
C ASP A 276 15.19 0.22 -4.31
N PRO A 277 15.69 1.34 -4.87
CA PRO A 277 16.41 2.32 -4.07
C PRO A 277 15.52 2.77 -2.90
N ASP A 278 16.06 2.78 -1.67
CA ASP A 278 15.29 3.21 -0.50
C ASP A 278 15.30 4.75 -0.41
N VAL A 279 14.11 5.38 -0.34
CA VAL A 279 14.03 6.86 -0.28
C VAL A 279 14.34 7.42 1.12
N LEU A 280 14.37 6.56 2.17
CA LEU A 280 14.69 6.96 3.54
C LEU A 280 16.14 6.72 3.91
N ILE A 281 16.79 5.71 3.29
CA ILE A 281 18.14 5.29 3.62
C ILE A 281 19.01 5.33 2.37
N GLU A 282 19.72 6.43 2.22
CA GLU A 282 20.63 6.62 1.09
C GLU A 282 21.66 5.49 1.00
N GLY A 283 22.02 5.10 -0.21
CA GLY A 283 23.01 4.05 -0.48
C GLY A 283 22.53 2.63 -0.20
N LYS A 284 21.23 2.40 -0.01
CA LYS A 284 20.63 1.08 0.15
C LYS A 284 19.66 0.74 -0.98
N THR A 285 19.66 -0.52 -1.36
CA THR A 285 18.58 -1.14 -2.12
C THR A 285 17.75 -1.99 -1.16
N ARG A 286 16.42 -1.82 -1.21
CA ARG A 286 15.46 -2.58 -0.43
C ARG A 286 14.79 -3.63 -1.31
N PHE A 287 14.80 -4.88 -0.86
CA PHE A 287 14.13 -6.00 -1.50
C PHE A 287 12.92 -6.47 -0.68
N GLY A 288 11.83 -6.77 -1.33
CA GLY A 288 10.58 -7.26 -0.73
C GLY A 288 9.36 -6.80 -1.53
N PRO A 289 8.20 -6.69 -0.87
CA PRO A 289 7.91 -7.25 0.45
C PRO A 289 7.74 -8.77 0.42
N THR A 290 7.88 -9.41 1.59
CA THR A 290 7.34 -10.75 1.83
C THR A 290 5.82 -10.68 2.02
N ALA A 291 5.15 -11.83 2.15
CA ALA A 291 3.71 -11.89 2.37
C ALA A 291 3.36 -12.90 3.46
N LEU A 292 3.55 -12.49 4.70
CA LEU A 292 3.27 -13.27 5.89
C LEU A 292 1.81 -13.08 6.32
N LEU A 293 1.08 -14.17 6.54
CA LEU A 293 -0.19 -14.10 7.27
C LEU A 293 0.11 -13.83 8.74
N LEU A 294 -0.29 -12.67 9.23
CA LEU A 294 0.02 -12.20 10.58
C LEU A 294 -1.29 -11.88 11.31
N PRO A 295 -1.58 -12.48 12.48
CA PRO A 295 -2.80 -12.22 13.24
C PRO A 295 -2.73 -10.89 14.01
N LEU A 296 -2.38 -9.80 13.34
CA LEU A 296 -2.27 -8.46 13.89
C LEU A 296 -2.82 -7.44 12.88
N LEU A 297 -3.45 -6.37 13.34
CA LEU A 297 -3.86 -5.25 12.48
C LEU A 297 -2.70 -4.28 12.22
N GLU A 298 -1.69 -4.28 13.09
CA GLU A 298 -0.43 -3.52 12.93
C GLU A 298 0.77 -4.41 13.21
N ARG A 299 1.76 -4.40 12.31
CA ARG A 299 2.85 -5.38 12.29
C ARG A 299 3.64 -5.50 13.60
N TYR A 300 3.92 -4.39 14.24
CA TYR A 300 4.79 -4.36 15.42
C TYR A 300 4.03 -4.02 16.71
N ASN A 301 2.71 -4.04 16.68
CA ASN A 301 1.85 -3.76 17.82
C ASN A 301 1.06 -5.01 18.22
N ILE A 302 1.60 -5.76 19.18
CA ILE A 302 1.00 -7.02 19.65
C ILE A 302 -0.38 -6.80 20.30
N SER A 303 -0.67 -5.61 20.84
CA SER A 303 -1.98 -5.31 21.44
C SER A 303 -3.11 -5.44 20.40
N THR A 304 -2.82 -5.25 19.10
CA THR A 304 -3.81 -5.39 18.02
C THR A 304 -4.21 -6.83 17.72
N PHE A 305 -3.67 -7.82 18.42
CA PHE A 305 -4.08 -9.23 18.30
C PHE A 305 -5.55 -9.44 18.71
N PHE A 306 -5.96 -8.84 19.82
CA PHE A 306 -7.35 -8.97 20.26
C PHE A 306 -8.33 -8.20 19.34
N GLU A 307 -7.90 -7.08 18.79
CA GLU A 307 -8.65 -6.33 17.79
C GLU A 307 -8.80 -7.15 16.50
N PHE A 308 -7.71 -7.83 16.08
CA PHE A 308 -7.77 -8.76 14.96
C PHE A 308 -8.79 -9.89 15.19
N LEU A 309 -8.81 -10.51 16.36
CA LEU A 309 -9.79 -11.56 16.67
C LEU A 309 -11.24 -11.05 16.58
N LYS A 310 -11.49 -9.82 17.01
CA LYS A 310 -12.82 -9.18 16.88
C LYS A 310 -13.22 -8.98 15.42
N VAL A 311 -12.27 -8.54 14.56
CA VAL A 311 -12.51 -8.32 13.11
C VAL A 311 -12.62 -9.62 12.35
N LEU A 312 -11.85 -10.64 12.73
CA LEU A 312 -11.80 -11.93 12.04
C LEU A 312 -13.19 -12.58 12.00
N LYS A 313 -13.96 -12.48 13.10
CA LYS A 313 -15.30 -13.10 13.23
C LYS A 313 -15.33 -14.48 12.59
N LEU A 314 -14.47 -15.36 13.11
CA LEU A 314 -14.25 -16.71 12.57
C LEU A 314 -15.57 -17.50 12.50
N ASP A 315 -15.97 -17.87 11.30
CA ASP A 315 -17.13 -18.69 11.01
C ASP A 315 -16.82 -19.74 9.92
N ARG A 316 -17.82 -20.54 9.56
CA ARG A 316 -17.66 -21.58 8.52
C ARG A 316 -17.22 -21.04 7.16
N HIS A 317 -17.58 -19.80 6.80
CA HIS A 317 -17.22 -19.20 5.53
C HIS A 317 -15.75 -18.77 5.51
N VAL A 318 -15.28 -18.17 6.61
CA VAL A 318 -13.87 -17.81 6.79
C VAL A 318 -13.01 -19.08 6.80
N LEU A 319 -13.42 -20.11 7.53
CA LEU A 319 -12.74 -21.42 7.53
C LEU A 319 -12.69 -22.04 6.14
N LYS A 320 -13.77 -21.93 5.37
CA LYS A 320 -13.81 -22.41 3.99
C LYS A 320 -12.79 -21.66 3.12
N VAL A 321 -12.70 -20.34 3.21
CA VAL A 321 -11.70 -19.54 2.47
C VAL A 321 -10.28 -19.97 2.83
N PHE A 322 -9.96 -20.13 4.11
CA PHE A 322 -8.66 -20.62 4.54
C PHE A 322 -8.37 -22.02 3.99
N TRP A 323 -9.34 -22.91 4.06
CA TRP A 323 -9.21 -24.26 3.53
C TRP A 323 -8.98 -24.26 2.01
N ASP A 324 -9.73 -23.45 1.27
CA ASP A 324 -9.59 -23.34 -0.18
C ASP A 324 -8.23 -22.76 -0.57
N LEU A 325 -7.70 -21.78 0.15
CA LEU A 325 -6.33 -21.27 -0.03
C LEU A 325 -5.28 -22.37 0.26
N PHE A 326 -5.44 -23.13 1.35
CA PHE A 326 -4.51 -24.20 1.72
C PHE A 326 -4.53 -25.42 0.80
N LYS A 327 -5.66 -25.72 0.15
CA LYS A 327 -5.75 -26.80 -0.86
C LYS A 327 -4.89 -26.54 -2.09
N VAL A 328 -4.72 -25.28 -2.49
CA VAL A 328 -3.91 -24.93 -3.63
C VAL A 328 -2.43 -25.04 -3.26
N THR A 329 -1.75 -26.02 -3.83
CA THR A 329 -0.36 -26.36 -3.48
C THR A 329 0.58 -25.16 -3.62
N ASP A 330 0.41 -24.37 -4.68
CA ASP A 330 1.25 -23.19 -4.94
C ASP A 330 1.06 -22.13 -3.84
N ILE A 331 -0.20 -21.87 -3.41
CA ILE A 331 -0.53 -20.91 -2.35
C ILE A 331 -0.02 -21.42 -1.00
N ARG A 332 -0.27 -22.68 -0.67
CA ARG A 332 0.21 -23.28 0.57
C ARG A 332 1.74 -23.21 0.69
N ASN A 333 2.45 -23.60 -0.35
CA ASN A 333 3.92 -23.56 -0.38
C ASN A 333 4.43 -22.10 -0.26
N TYR A 334 3.74 -21.16 -0.89
CA TYR A 334 4.06 -19.75 -0.79
C TYR A 334 3.87 -19.22 0.65
N ILE A 335 2.75 -19.55 1.30
CA ILE A 335 2.50 -19.17 2.70
C ILE A 335 3.58 -19.75 3.62
N LEU A 336 3.88 -21.05 3.51
CA LEU A 336 4.92 -21.71 4.31
C LEU A 336 6.31 -21.08 4.07
N LYS A 337 6.65 -20.79 2.81
CA LYS A 337 7.90 -20.12 2.46
C LYS A 337 8.00 -18.74 3.11
N ASN A 338 6.93 -17.95 3.05
CA ASN A 338 6.90 -16.61 3.66
C ASN A 338 7.00 -16.66 5.19
N PHE A 339 6.43 -17.67 5.83
CA PHE A 339 6.63 -17.90 7.26
C PHE A 339 8.11 -18.15 7.59
N LEU A 340 8.80 -18.97 6.77
CA LEU A 340 10.23 -19.24 6.97
C LEU A 340 11.11 -18.00 6.75
N PHE A 341 10.67 -17.00 6.00
CA PHE A 341 11.36 -15.72 5.87
C PHE A 341 11.40 -14.87 7.16
N GLU A 342 10.61 -15.23 8.15
CA GLU A 342 10.67 -14.57 9.47
C GLU A 342 11.60 -15.28 10.46
N VAL A 343 12.00 -16.53 10.18
CA VAL A 343 12.81 -17.34 11.10
C VAL A 343 14.27 -16.86 11.11
N PRO A 344 14.79 -16.36 12.25
CA PRO A 344 16.20 -15.97 12.37
C PRO A 344 17.15 -17.11 11.96
N GLY A 345 18.23 -16.77 11.25
CA GLY A 345 19.19 -17.74 10.73
C GLY A 345 18.81 -18.27 9.33
N LEU A 346 17.56 -18.67 9.09
CA LEU A 346 17.12 -19.21 7.80
C LEU A 346 16.69 -18.11 6.82
N ARG A 347 16.09 -17.06 7.31
CA ARG A 347 15.43 -15.99 6.50
C ARG A 347 16.34 -15.40 5.41
N ARG A 348 17.59 -15.07 5.72
CA ARG A 348 18.53 -14.48 4.77
C ARG A 348 18.90 -15.44 3.64
N TRP A 349 19.15 -16.70 4.00
CA TRP A 349 19.52 -17.73 3.03
C TRP A 349 18.36 -18.05 2.07
N LEU A 350 17.15 -18.17 2.60
CA LEU A 350 15.97 -18.45 1.81
C LEU A 350 15.60 -17.27 0.91
N PHE A 351 15.59 -16.04 1.44
CA PHE A 351 15.21 -14.86 0.69
C PHE A 351 16.25 -14.49 -0.39
N LEU A 352 17.53 -14.80 -0.17
CA LEU A 352 18.58 -14.59 -1.16
C LEU A 352 18.25 -15.26 -2.50
N LYS A 353 17.60 -16.42 -2.48
CA LYS A 353 17.20 -17.12 -3.70
C LYS A 353 16.20 -16.28 -4.53
N ASP A 354 15.26 -15.62 -3.87
CA ASP A 354 14.28 -14.76 -4.55
C ASP A 354 14.92 -13.45 -5.02
N ALA A 355 15.78 -12.84 -4.21
CA ALA A 355 16.51 -11.63 -4.57
C ALA A 355 17.45 -11.85 -5.77
N ARG A 356 18.05 -13.04 -5.89
CA ARG A 356 18.91 -13.43 -7.03
C ARG A 356 18.15 -13.56 -8.35
N LYS A 357 16.83 -13.68 -8.33
CA LYS A 357 16.05 -13.58 -9.56
C LYS A 357 16.21 -12.19 -10.17
N ILE A 358 16.31 -11.16 -9.34
CA ILE A 358 16.51 -9.76 -9.75
C ILE A 358 18.00 -9.49 -9.97
N VAL A 359 18.83 -9.70 -8.94
CA VAL A 359 20.27 -9.43 -8.97
C VAL A 359 21.05 -10.73 -8.75
N PRO A 360 21.44 -11.43 -9.82
CA PRO A 360 22.03 -12.78 -9.74
C PRO A 360 23.37 -12.82 -8.99
N SER A 361 24.09 -11.70 -8.93
CA SER A 361 25.40 -11.58 -8.27
C SER A 361 25.35 -11.47 -6.74
N LEU A 362 24.15 -11.26 -6.12
CA LEU A 362 24.03 -11.10 -4.67
C LEU A 362 24.59 -12.30 -3.90
N GLN A 363 25.26 -11.99 -2.81
CA GLN A 363 25.79 -12.98 -1.86
C GLN A 363 25.10 -12.85 -0.49
N LEU A 364 25.21 -13.88 0.33
CA LEU A 364 24.59 -13.89 1.67
C LEU A 364 25.11 -12.77 2.57
N LYS A 365 26.36 -12.34 2.39
CA LYS A 365 26.95 -11.22 3.13
C LYS A 365 26.31 -9.85 2.80
N ASP A 366 25.78 -9.72 1.58
CA ASP A 366 25.24 -8.45 1.07
C ASP A 366 23.83 -8.17 1.58
N ILE A 367 23.09 -9.21 2.02
CA ILE A 367 21.69 -9.10 2.38
C ILE A 367 21.48 -9.12 3.90
N SER A 368 20.69 -8.19 4.41
CA SER A 368 20.33 -8.08 5.82
C SER A 368 18.81 -7.90 5.98
N PHE A 369 18.25 -8.47 7.05
CA PHE A 369 16.83 -8.26 7.37
C PHE A 369 16.60 -6.84 7.86
N ALA A 370 15.65 -6.14 7.28
CA ALA A 370 15.29 -4.77 7.63
C ALA A 370 14.39 -4.76 8.89
N LYS A 371 15.03 -4.84 10.07
CA LYS A 371 14.31 -4.85 11.36
C LYS A 371 13.54 -3.54 11.55
N GLY A 372 12.24 -3.65 11.90
CA GLY A 372 11.37 -2.48 12.08
C GLY A 372 10.79 -1.93 10.78
N PHE A 373 11.04 -2.59 9.63
CA PHE A 373 10.44 -2.26 8.34
C PHE A 373 9.39 -3.29 7.96
N GLY A 374 8.26 -2.80 7.48
CA GLY A 374 7.15 -3.60 7.01
C GLY A 374 5.81 -3.19 7.61
N GLY A 375 4.76 -3.31 6.82
CA GLY A 375 3.40 -2.97 7.20
C GLY A 375 2.46 -4.17 7.11
N VAL A 376 1.20 -3.93 7.42
CA VAL A 376 0.12 -4.91 7.28
C VAL A 376 -0.89 -4.42 6.25
N ARG A 377 -1.19 -5.26 5.29
CA ARG A 377 -2.27 -5.04 4.31
C ARG A 377 -3.51 -5.77 4.78
N PRO A 378 -4.58 -5.09 5.18
CA PRO A 378 -5.83 -5.71 5.56
C PRO A 378 -6.58 -6.19 4.31
N GLN A 379 -6.41 -7.45 3.93
CA GLN A 379 -7.19 -8.05 2.84
C GLN A 379 -8.55 -8.48 3.36
N LEU A 380 -9.62 -8.17 2.62
CA LEU A 380 -10.96 -8.56 3.01
C LEU A 380 -11.31 -9.96 2.52
N ILE A 381 -12.06 -10.67 3.34
CA ILE A 381 -12.77 -11.89 2.97
C ILE A 381 -14.26 -11.54 2.84
N ASP A 382 -14.82 -11.72 1.65
CA ASP A 382 -16.27 -11.69 1.45
C ASP A 382 -16.85 -13.04 1.89
N LYS A 383 -17.54 -13.06 3.01
CA LYS A 383 -18.12 -14.29 3.58
C LYS A 383 -19.29 -14.82 2.78
N LYS A 384 -20.08 -13.94 2.14
CA LYS A 384 -21.22 -14.35 1.29
C LYS A 384 -20.74 -15.11 0.05
N LYS A 385 -19.68 -14.61 -0.58
CA LYS A 385 -19.08 -15.25 -1.75
C LYS A 385 -18.05 -16.33 -1.38
N SER A 386 -17.58 -16.35 -0.13
CA SER A 386 -16.48 -17.19 0.37
C SER A 386 -15.20 -17.02 -0.47
N VAL A 387 -14.79 -15.77 -0.73
CA VAL A 387 -13.60 -15.43 -1.51
C VAL A 387 -12.75 -14.38 -0.82
N LEU A 388 -11.44 -14.42 -1.08
CA LEU A 388 -10.52 -13.35 -0.71
C LEU A 388 -10.67 -12.22 -1.73
N MET A 389 -10.98 -11.01 -1.26
CA MET A 389 -11.07 -9.81 -2.09
C MET A 389 -9.68 -9.20 -2.25
N LEU A 390 -9.34 -8.85 -3.50
CA LEU A 390 -8.08 -8.19 -3.83
C LEU A 390 -8.38 -6.75 -4.25
N GLY A 391 -7.83 -5.80 -3.52
CA GLY A 391 -8.00 -4.37 -3.82
C GLY A 391 -8.80 -3.63 -2.75
N GLU A 392 -9.17 -2.41 -3.09
CA GLU A 392 -9.86 -1.48 -2.21
C GLU A 392 -11.31 -1.87 -2.02
N ALA A 393 -11.84 -1.58 -0.84
CA ALA A 393 -13.26 -1.74 -0.52
C ALA A 393 -13.75 -0.56 0.31
N LYS A 394 -15.03 -0.23 0.12
CA LYS A 394 -15.71 0.84 0.82
C LYS A 394 -17.04 0.33 1.37
N ILE A 395 -17.30 0.57 2.63
CA ILE A 395 -18.60 0.33 3.25
C ILE A 395 -19.27 1.68 3.42
N ASN A 396 -20.37 1.89 2.69
CA ASN A 396 -21.19 3.10 2.76
C ASN A 396 -22.63 2.73 3.11
N PRO A 397 -23.05 2.88 4.38
CA PRO A 397 -24.42 2.62 4.80
C PRO A 397 -25.45 3.66 4.32
N GLY A 398 -25.01 4.80 3.75
CA GLY A 398 -25.89 5.85 3.25
C GLY A 398 -26.48 6.77 4.31
N ASN A 399 -25.91 6.79 5.52
CA ASN A 399 -26.41 7.58 6.65
C ASN A 399 -25.39 8.61 7.17
N GLY A 400 -24.47 9.06 6.33
CA GLY A 400 -23.45 10.07 6.67
C GLY A 400 -22.14 9.49 7.22
N ILE A 401 -21.94 8.18 7.19
CA ILE A 401 -20.67 7.55 7.54
C ILE A 401 -20.14 6.66 6.42
N VAL A 402 -18.83 6.67 6.22
CA VAL A 402 -18.14 5.82 5.25
C VAL A 402 -16.92 5.18 5.92
N PHE A 403 -16.67 3.90 5.61
CA PHE A 403 -15.48 3.17 6.07
C PHE A 403 -14.65 2.72 4.88
N ASN A 404 -13.41 3.21 4.82
CA ASN A 404 -12.47 2.92 3.75
C ASN A 404 -11.49 1.82 4.17
N MET A 405 -11.39 0.78 3.36
CA MET A 405 -10.35 -0.22 3.43
C MET A 405 -9.54 -0.15 2.13
N THR A 406 -8.35 0.43 2.21
CA THR A 406 -7.52 0.76 1.05
C THR A 406 -6.18 -0.01 1.07
N PRO A 407 -6.17 -1.36 0.85
CA PRO A 407 -4.93 -2.07 0.61
C PRO A 407 -4.28 -1.59 -0.70
N SER A 408 -3.01 -1.98 -0.93
CA SER A 408 -2.28 -1.58 -2.15
C SER A 408 -3.12 -1.76 -3.43
N PRO A 409 -3.19 -0.74 -4.30
CA PRO A 409 -2.37 0.47 -4.37
C PRO A 409 -2.90 1.70 -3.62
N GLY A 410 -3.69 1.55 -2.57
CA GLY A 410 -4.43 2.59 -1.86
C GLY A 410 -3.66 3.88 -1.51
N ALA A 411 -2.35 3.81 -1.31
CA ALA A 411 -1.55 5.01 -1.09
C ALA A 411 -1.38 5.84 -2.38
N THR A 412 -1.26 5.19 -3.55
CA THR A 412 -1.23 5.87 -4.85
C THR A 412 -2.58 6.49 -5.18
N SER A 413 -3.68 5.80 -4.87
CA SER A 413 -5.05 6.27 -5.14
C SER A 413 -5.63 7.13 -4.02
N CYS A 414 -4.81 7.67 -3.11
CA CYS A 414 -5.29 8.43 -1.96
C CYS A 414 -6.14 9.66 -2.35
N LEU A 415 -5.72 10.41 -3.37
CA LEU A 415 -6.47 11.57 -3.87
C LEU A 415 -7.73 11.17 -4.63
N GLU A 416 -7.68 10.12 -5.48
CA GLU A 416 -8.87 9.59 -6.17
C GLU A 416 -9.93 9.13 -5.16
N ASN A 417 -9.51 8.39 -4.12
CA ASN A 417 -10.40 7.93 -3.06
C ASN A 417 -10.97 9.08 -2.24
N ALA A 418 -10.16 10.10 -1.95
CA ALA A 418 -10.60 11.29 -1.24
C ALA A 418 -11.62 12.11 -2.07
N GLU A 419 -11.41 12.25 -3.38
CA GLU A 419 -12.38 12.88 -4.28
C GLU A 419 -13.72 12.14 -4.29
N LEU A 420 -13.69 10.80 -4.30
CA LEU A 420 -14.91 10.00 -4.23
C LEU A 420 -15.61 10.13 -2.87
N ASP A 421 -14.87 10.28 -1.77
CA ASP A 421 -15.44 10.50 -0.44
C ASP A 421 -16.03 11.92 -0.28
N MET A 422 -15.38 12.91 -0.88
CA MET A 422 -15.87 14.31 -0.86
C MET A 422 -17.23 14.48 -1.57
N ARG A 423 -17.56 13.60 -2.53
CA ARG A 423 -18.82 13.64 -3.29
C ARG A 423 -20.00 12.95 -2.57
N LEU A 424 -19.75 12.33 -1.43
CA LEU A 424 -20.76 11.64 -0.62
C LEU A 424 -21.40 12.54 0.42
#